data_6a52f84c67a1b6b7d4924290ed1eb617
#
_entry.id   6a52f84c67a1b6b7d4924290ed1eb617
#
_cell.length_a   1.000
_cell.length_b   1.000
_cell.length_c   1.000
_cell.angle_alpha   90.00
_cell.angle_beta   90.00
_cell.angle_gamma   90.00
#
_symmetry.space_group_name_H-M   'P 1'
#
loop_
_entity.id
_entity.type
_entity.pdbx_description
1 polymer ?
#
loop_
_entity_poly.entity_id
_entity_poly.type
_entity_poly.pdbx_seq_one_letter_code
_entity_poly.pdbx_strand_id
1 'polypeptide(L)'
;MKRRILVFLLALCLAAALVPVTAFAGGGYNFGGGNGTKDAPWLITSREDLIALAEFLNSGDAASYDAHGAGIGNCYGYYFKQTADIDLTGANWKPIGYSGGTYFAGNYDGGGHIIANATSTGKVDDDGFATAGIFGWVAFGSVQNLHVKAADFVATGKNNYSYVGGITGVCYGASIQNCSVTDSSLKSIRDDNSNCAGSIAGYSAGGTFKNCAAKNNQVTSMAYGGGFVGELADKYAYGVGHSTFTNCYVADCTVTATTEDTQGLSLAGGFVGEISACTLYVNNCYVYRVALSTVGTATSTVSTGVLAGHLWNGSAGRAAISTTNCYYGECGTTERAGDAAQKTAEDFENGTVAKLLGDAFVQHGGSPSLPSEPADYSKVDAAIAKANALKKDDYKDFSAVDAAVNAVVRGKTFKEQDAVDAMAKAIEDALAALQYKGADYSAVDAAIAKADKLNRDEYKDFSAVEAAVNAVVRGKPLSEQAEVDAMAKAIEDAMAALQYKGADYSAVDAAIAKAKALNKDEYKDFSAVEAAVNAVVRGKPLSEQTAVDAMAKDIEDAIAALEKKPVEMTVQLPQTGDDSNLALWMALLLVSGAAIGAMMAGKKKNYGK
;
A
#
# COMPACT_ATOMS: atom_id res chain seq x y z
N MET A 1 -2.18 -26.47 -41.48
CA MET A 1 -0.84 -26.26 -40.93
C MET A 1 -0.87 -25.66 -39.50
N LYS A 2 -1.64 -24.62 -39.20
CA LYS A 2 -1.66 -23.99 -37.84
C LYS A 2 -2.10 -24.91 -36.68
N ARG A 3 -2.98 -25.87 -36.86
CA ARG A 3 -3.39 -26.83 -35.82
C ARG A 3 -2.33 -27.89 -35.49
N ARG A 4 -1.45 -28.24 -36.44
CA ARG A 4 -0.36 -29.21 -36.19
C ARG A 4 0.83 -28.61 -35.46
N ILE A 5 1.07 -27.29 -35.67
CA ILE A 5 2.13 -26.56 -34.93
C ILE A 5 1.76 -26.34 -33.46
N LEU A 6 0.46 -26.10 -33.18
CA LEU A 6 0.00 -25.94 -31.79
C LEU A 6 0.06 -27.27 -31.01
N VAL A 7 -0.21 -28.39 -31.64
CA VAL A 7 -0.11 -29.73 -31.03
C VAL A 7 1.37 -30.10 -30.78
N PHE A 8 2.29 -29.70 -31.69
CA PHE A 8 3.73 -29.94 -31.50
C PHE A 8 4.31 -29.06 -30.39
N LEU A 9 3.87 -27.79 -30.23
CA LEU A 9 4.25 -26.91 -29.15
C LEU A 9 3.70 -27.41 -27.79
N LEU A 10 2.46 -27.90 -27.76
CA LEU A 10 1.89 -28.48 -26.54
C LEU A 10 2.58 -29.81 -26.17
N ALA A 11 2.96 -30.62 -27.14
CA ALA A 11 3.70 -31.87 -26.92
C ALA A 11 5.16 -31.58 -26.46
N LEU A 12 5.77 -30.49 -26.93
CA LEU A 12 7.10 -30.07 -26.49
C LEU A 12 7.07 -29.52 -25.05
N CYS A 13 6.01 -28.78 -24.67
CA CYS A 13 5.79 -28.32 -23.30
C CYS A 13 5.46 -29.48 -22.33
N LEU A 14 4.73 -30.52 -22.79
CA LEU A 14 4.48 -31.71 -21.98
C LEU A 14 5.71 -32.63 -21.89
N ALA A 15 6.57 -32.67 -22.91
CA ALA A 15 7.80 -33.44 -22.88
C ALA A 15 8.87 -32.79 -21.99
N ALA A 16 8.87 -31.45 -21.86
CA ALA A 16 9.72 -30.74 -20.90
C ALA A 16 9.28 -30.96 -19.44
N ALA A 17 7.99 -31.29 -19.21
CA ALA A 17 7.46 -31.62 -17.88
C ALA A 17 7.70 -33.08 -17.46
N LEU A 18 8.30 -33.93 -18.34
CA LEU A 18 8.60 -35.33 -18.10
C LEU A 18 10.10 -35.63 -18.15
N VAL A 19 10.97 -34.63 -17.94
CA VAL A 19 12.37 -34.95 -17.57
C VAL A 19 12.28 -35.55 -16.17
N PRO A 20 12.67 -36.83 -15.99
CA PRO A 20 12.75 -37.37 -14.63
C PRO A 20 13.74 -36.49 -13.88
N VAL A 21 13.27 -35.80 -12.84
CA VAL A 21 14.15 -35.24 -11.81
C VAL A 21 14.97 -36.47 -11.36
N THR A 22 16.23 -36.53 -11.81
CA THR A 22 17.14 -37.54 -11.30
C THR A 22 17.28 -37.25 -9.83
N ALA A 23 16.58 -38.04 -9.00
CA ALA A 23 16.70 -38.00 -7.57
C ALA A 23 18.21 -38.02 -7.24
N PHE A 24 18.64 -37.08 -6.47
CA PHE A 24 19.99 -36.97 -5.96
C PHE A 24 20.35 -38.28 -5.29
N ALA A 25 21.32 -39.00 -5.83
CA ALA A 25 21.75 -40.28 -5.27
C ALA A 25 22.65 -40.07 -4.04
N GLY A 26 22.11 -39.41 -3.00
CA GLY A 26 22.87 -39.17 -1.77
C GLY A 26 22.14 -38.22 -0.84
N GLY A 27 21.02 -38.63 -0.21
CA GLY A 27 20.47 -37.86 0.92
C GLY A 27 19.11 -37.20 0.78
N GLY A 28 18.40 -37.32 -0.35
CA GLY A 28 16.97 -36.93 -0.42
C GLY A 28 16.66 -35.45 -0.53
N TYR A 29 17.64 -34.57 -0.72
CA TYR A 29 17.43 -33.14 -0.94
C TYR A 29 17.09 -32.88 -2.43
N ASN A 30 15.94 -32.31 -2.69
CA ASN A 30 15.50 -31.88 -4.02
C ASN A 30 15.65 -30.36 -4.13
N PHE A 31 16.60 -29.91 -4.94
CA PHE A 31 16.65 -28.53 -5.41
C PHE A 31 15.79 -28.38 -6.69
N GLY A 32 15.51 -27.16 -7.11
CA GLY A 32 14.68 -26.88 -8.28
C GLY A 32 15.20 -27.42 -9.62
N GLY A 33 16.34 -28.14 -9.63
CA GLY A 33 16.95 -28.77 -10.81
C GLY A 33 18.47 -28.67 -10.81
N GLY A 34 19.10 -29.13 -11.90
CA GLY A 34 20.57 -29.16 -12.06
C GLY A 34 21.23 -30.39 -11.45
N ASN A 35 22.57 -30.39 -11.49
CA ASN A 35 23.40 -31.46 -10.93
C ASN A 35 24.65 -30.95 -10.16
N GLY A 36 24.68 -29.65 -9.89
CA GLY A 36 25.74 -28.99 -9.14
C GLY A 36 27.02 -28.71 -9.92
N THR A 37 27.05 -28.97 -11.22
CA THR A 37 28.19 -28.57 -12.07
C THR A 37 28.08 -27.10 -12.47
N LYS A 38 29.17 -26.54 -12.98
CA LYS A 38 29.20 -25.14 -13.46
C LYS A 38 28.17 -24.88 -14.59
N ASP A 39 28.03 -25.84 -15.51
CA ASP A 39 27.13 -25.74 -16.65
C ASP A 39 25.69 -26.12 -16.33
N ALA A 40 25.45 -26.84 -15.25
CA ALA A 40 24.16 -27.25 -14.73
C ALA A 40 24.10 -27.11 -13.20
N PRO A 41 24.15 -25.87 -12.67
CA PRO A 41 24.15 -25.63 -11.23
C PRO A 41 22.84 -26.12 -10.59
N TRP A 42 22.90 -26.50 -9.33
CA TRP A 42 21.68 -26.74 -8.56
C TRP A 42 20.88 -25.44 -8.45
N LEU A 43 19.59 -25.52 -8.80
CA LEU A 43 18.74 -24.34 -8.86
C LEU A 43 18.03 -24.11 -7.53
N ILE A 44 18.10 -22.89 -7.04
CA ILE A 44 17.37 -22.39 -5.89
C ILE A 44 16.25 -21.51 -6.45
N THR A 45 15.07 -22.10 -6.60
CA THR A 45 13.93 -21.49 -7.29
C THR A 45 12.89 -20.96 -6.32
N SER A 46 12.97 -21.37 -5.06
CA SER A 46 12.00 -21.07 -4.02
C SER A 46 12.64 -20.93 -2.64
N ARG A 47 11.83 -20.49 -1.69
CA ARG A 47 12.17 -20.46 -0.27
C ARG A 47 12.50 -21.85 0.28
N GLU A 48 11.77 -22.86 -0.16
CA GLU A 48 11.93 -24.24 0.23
C GLU A 48 13.28 -24.79 -0.23
N ASP A 49 13.71 -24.48 -1.45
CA ASP A 49 15.03 -24.87 -1.97
C ASP A 49 16.16 -24.23 -1.15
N LEU A 50 16.00 -22.96 -0.76
CA LEU A 50 17.00 -22.26 0.05
C LEU A 50 17.08 -22.86 1.46
N ILE A 51 15.95 -23.22 2.06
CA ILE A 51 15.89 -23.91 3.35
C ILE A 51 16.53 -25.30 3.23
N ALA A 52 16.24 -26.03 2.17
CA ALA A 52 16.83 -27.33 1.91
C ALA A 52 18.37 -27.27 1.79
N LEU A 53 18.90 -26.20 1.15
CA LEU A 53 20.36 -25.98 1.10
C LEU A 53 20.93 -25.75 2.50
N ALA A 54 20.25 -24.95 3.33
CA ALA A 54 20.70 -24.74 4.70
C ALA A 54 20.67 -26.06 5.53
N GLU A 55 19.65 -26.86 5.38
CA GLU A 55 19.52 -28.15 6.04
C GLU A 55 20.61 -29.13 5.58
N PHE A 56 20.84 -29.19 4.27
CA PHE A 56 21.87 -30.05 3.67
C PHE A 56 23.27 -29.78 4.24
N LEU A 57 23.64 -28.48 4.34
CA LEU A 57 24.93 -28.12 4.96
C LEU A 57 24.93 -28.38 6.47
N ASN A 58 23.86 -27.97 7.16
CA ASN A 58 23.80 -27.95 8.61
C ASN A 58 23.61 -29.34 9.25
N SER A 59 23.12 -30.34 8.50
CA SER A 59 23.06 -31.74 8.94
C SER A 59 24.44 -32.43 8.91
N GLY A 60 25.40 -31.85 8.17
CA GLY A 60 26.68 -32.47 7.88
C GLY A 60 26.66 -33.41 6.65
N ASP A 61 25.52 -33.58 5.99
CA ASP A 61 25.41 -34.44 4.79
C ASP A 61 26.31 -33.95 3.65
N ALA A 62 26.55 -32.62 3.60
CA ALA A 62 27.46 -32.01 2.63
C ALA A 62 28.95 -32.29 2.86
N ALA A 63 29.37 -32.85 3.98
CA ALA A 63 30.77 -33.00 4.34
C ALA A 63 31.58 -33.81 3.32
N SER A 64 30.97 -34.79 2.64
CA SER A 64 31.59 -35.62 1.60
C SER A 64 31.54 -35.02 0.19
N TYR A 65 30.82 -33.90 0.00
CA TYR A 65 30.65 -33.28 -1.32
C TYR A 65 31.83 -32.37 -1.67
N ASP A 66 32.78 -32.93 -2.40
CA ASP A 66 33.98 -32.27 -2.92
C ASP A 66 34.12 -32.61 -4.40
N ALA A 67 33.84 -31.68 -5.31
CA ALA A 67 33.87 -31.89 -6.75
C ALA A 67 35.29 -32.09 -7.28
N HIS A 68 36.33 -31.73 -6.51
CA HIS A 68 37.72 -31.74 -6.93
C HIS A 68 38.55 -32.78 -6.18
N GLY A 69 37.97 -33.49 -5.18
CA GLY A 69 38.68 -34.47 -4.37
C GLY A 69 39.82 -33.85 -3.54
N ALA A 70 39.71 -32.56 -3.21
CA ALA A 70 40.72 -31.83 -2.44
C ALA A 70 40.67 -32.12 -0.93
N GLY A 71 39.68 -32.90 -0.48
CA GLY A 71 39.44 -33.22 0.94
C GLY A 71 38.85 -32.03 1.74
N ILE A 72 38.31 -31.03 1.05
CA ILE A 72 37.69 -29.85 1.68
C ILE A 72 36.25 -30.15 2.11
N GLY A 73 35.51 -30.91 1.31
CA GLY A 73 34.09 -31.20 1.56
C GLY A 73 33.17 -29.99 1.46
N ASN A 74 32.02 -30.08 2.10
CA ASN A 74 31.09 -28.95 2.26
C ASN A 74 30.70 -28.24 0.94
N CYS A 75 30.45 -29.04 -0.10
CA CYS A 75 30.12 -28.60 -1.47
C CYS A 75 31.27 -27.91 -2.22
N TYR A 76 32.53 -28.10 -1.84
CA TYR A 76 33.66 -27.51 -2.53
C TYR A 76 33.64 -27.82 -4.05
N GLY A 77 33.69 -26.78 -4.86
CA GLY A 77 33.64 -26.86 -6.32
C GLY A 77 32.25 -27.10 -6.93
N TYR A 78 31.20 -27.31 -6.13
CA TYR A 78 29.82 -27.36 -6.62
C TYR A 78 29.21 -25.98 -6.78
N TYR A 79 28.21 -25.88 -7.66
CA TYR A 79 27.57 -24.62 -8.08
C TYR A 79 26.09 -24.65 -7.75
N PHE A 80 25.60 -23.52 -7.21
CA PHE A 80 24.22 -23.24 -6.89
C PHE A 80 23.81 -21.93 -7.58
N LYS A 81 22.59 -21.85 -8.10
CA LYS A 81 22.09 -20.66 -8.75
C LYS A 81 20.66 -20.32 -8.30
N GLN A 82 20.48 -19.15 -7.73
CA GLN A 82 19.18 -18.60 -7.46
C GLN A 82 18.54 -18.10 -8.76
N THR A 83 17.22 -18.34 -8.96
CA THR A 83 16.50 -18.01 -10.20
C THR A 83 15.27 -17.14 -9.97
N ALA A 84 14.98 -16.78 -8.74
CA ALA A 84 13.87 -15.91 -8.35
C ALA A 84 14.19 -15.16 -7.06
N ASP A 85 13.50 -14.06 -6.82
CA ASP A 85 13.51 -13.39 -5.53
C ASP A 85 12.87 -14.28 -4.47
N ILE A 86 13.45 -14.31 -3.26
CA ILE A 86 13.00 -15.16 -2.16
C ILE A 86 12.62 -14.29 -0.97
N ASP A 87 11.36 -14.39 -0.54
CA ASP A 87 10.86 -13.76 0.67
C ASP A 87 10.86 -14.75 1.84
N LEU A 88 11.63 -14.43 2.89
CA LEU A 88 11.74 -15.21 4.11
C LEU A 88 10.83 -14.73 5.25
N THR A 89 9.84 -13.89 4.96
CA THR A 89 8.88 -13.41 5.97
C THR A 89 8.29 -14.59 6.77
N GLY A 90 8.42 -14.52 8.09
CA GLY A 90 7.91 -15.54 9.02
C GLY A 90 8.72 -16.86 9.05
N ALA A 91 9.84 -16.97 8.31
CA ALA A 91 10.77 -18.07 8.48
C ALA A 91 11.72 -17.79 9.66
N ASN A 92 11.92 -18.79 10.51
CA ASN A 92 13.04 -18.78 11.44
C ASN A 92 14.28 -19.25 10.67
N TRP A 93 14.98 -18.28 10.04
CA TRP A 93 16.08 -18.56 9.16
C TRP A 93 17.28 -19.15 9.93
N LYS A 94 17.81 -20.25 9.44
CA LYS A 94 19.06 -20.84 9.92
C LYS A 94 20.14 -20.57 8.89
N PRO A 95 21.26 -19.92 9.25
CA PRO A 95 22.33 -19.64 8.29
C PRO A 95 22.83 -20.90 7.59
N ILE A 96 23.15 -20.77 6.29
CA ILE A 96 23.76 -21.85 5.50
C ILE A 96 25.19 -22.04 6.00
N GLY A 97 25.52 -23.22 6.60
CA GLY A 97 26.82 -23.52 7.18
C GLY A 97 27.13 -22.58 8.36
N TYR A 98 26.94 -23.02 9.58
CA TYR A 98 27.01 -22.14 10.76
C TYR A 98 28.25 -22.34 11.65
N SER A 99 29.14 -23.27 11.30
CA SER A 99 30.30 -23.60 12.12
C SER A 99 31.55 -23.86 11.29
N GLY A 100 32.70 -23.96 11.97
CA GLY A 100 33.95 -24.37 11.33
C GLY A 100 33.95 -25.79 10.74
N GLY A 101 32.95 -26.63 11.11
CA GLY A 101 32.75 -27.98 10.54
C GLY A 101 31.72 -28.05 9.41
N THR A 102 30.76 -27.13 9.40
CA THR A 102 29.65 -27.11 8.43
C THR A 102 29.63 -25.81 7.63
N TYR A 103 30.77 -25.32 7.18
CA TYR A 103 30.88 -24.10 6.37
C TYR A 103 30.46 -24.35 4.92
N PHE A 104 30.10 -23.30 4.20
CA PHE A 104 29.82 -23.35 2.77
C PHE A 104 31.13 -23.17 1.97
N ALA A 105 31.52 -24.17 1.19
CA ALA A 105 32.69 -24.11 0.32
C ALA A 105 32.34 -24.13 -1.18
N GLY A 106 31.07 -24.12 -1.51
CA GLY A 106 30.57 -24.11 -2.88
C GLY A 106 30.62 -22.74 -3.54
N ASN A 107 30.02 -22.65 -4.71
CA ASN A 107 29.85 -21.43 -5.48
C ASN A 107 28.35 -21.10 -5.57
N TYR A 108 27.92 -20.02 -4.94
CA TYR A 108 26.55 -19.55 -4.95
C TYR A 108 26.42 -18.34 -5.85
N ASP A 109 25.58 -18.44 -6.88
CA ASP A 109 25.22 -17.33 -7.75
C ASP A 109 23.76 -16.90 -7.45
N GLY A 110 23.60 -15.76 -6.84
CA GLY A 110 22.29 -15.16 -6.55
C GLY A 110 21.52 -14.72 -7.79
N GLY A 111 22.14 -14.75 -8.98
CA GLY A 111 21.48 -14.41 -10.26
C GLY A 111 21.00 -12.96 -10.36
N GLY A 112 21.44 -12.07 -9.48
CA GLY A 112 20.94 -10.70 -9.34
C GLY A 112 19.59 -10.63 -8.60
N HIS A 113 19.16 -11.71 -7.97
CA HIS A 113 17.92 -11.77 -7.20
C HIS A 113 18.11 -11.35 -5.75
N ILE A 114 16.99 -11.03 -5.11
CA ILE A 114 16.92 -10.57 -3.72
C ILE A 114 16.52 -11.72 -2.80
N ILE A 115 17.16 -11.81 -1.64
CA ILE A 115 16.63 -12.51 -0.45
C ILE A 115 16.17 -11.42 0.53
N ALA A 116 14.87 -11.42 0.84
CA ALA A 116 14.27 -10.37 1.66
C ALA A 116 13.69 -10.91 2.97
N ASN A 117 13.59 -10.02 3.98
CA ASN A 117 12.86 -10.23 5.23
C ASN A 117 13.36 -11.44 6.05
N ALA A 118 14.61 -11.80 5.89
CA ALA A 118 15.22 -12.89 6.65
C ALA A 118 15.37 -12.48 8.13
N THR A 119 14.87 -13.30 9.03
CA THR A 119 15.06 -13.12 10.48
C THR A 119 15.79 -14.32 11.08
N SER A 120 16.85 -14.08 11.84
CA SER A 120 17.62 -15.12 12.51
C SER A 120 18.13 -14.64 13.85
N THR A 121 18.04 -15.49 14.86
CA THR A 121 18.68 -15.25 16.17
C THR A 121 20.10 -15.83 16.24
N GLY A 122 20.63 -16.24 15.08
CA GLY A 122 21.90 -16.94 14.99
C GLY A 122 21.82 -18.38 15.52
N LYS A 123 22.83 -19.19 15.22
CA LYS A 123 22.99 -20.50 15.80
C LYS A 123 24.34 -20.55 16.49
N VAL A 124 24.38 -21.09 17.70
CA VAL A 124 25.58 -21.36 18.47
C VAL A 124 26.01 -22.77 18.16
N ASP A 125 27.25 -22.98 17.74
CA ASP A 125 27.84 -24.31 17.55
C ASP A 125 28.32 -24.93 18.86
N ASP A 126 28.83 -26.17 18.77
CA ASP A 126 29.31 -26.89 19.93
C ASP A 126 30.57 -26.26 20.56
N ASP A 127 31.30 -25.48 19.79
CA ASP A 127 32.47 -24.71 20.25
C ASP A 127 32.07 -23.33 20.83
N GLY A 128 30.78 -22.96 20.80
CA GLY A 128 30.22 -21.76 21.37
C GLY A 128 30.25 -20.53 20.44
N PHE A 129 30.56 -20.70 19.14
CA PHE A 129 30.48 -19.63 18.15
C PHE A 129 29.03 -19.41 17.74
N ALA A 130 28.60 -18.15 17.73
CA ALA A 130 27.31 -17.76 17.20
C ALA A 130 27.48 -17.04 15.87
N THR A 131 26.81 -17.51 14.82
CA THR A 131 26.86 -16.87 13.51
C THR A 131 25.46 -16.55 12.99
N ALA A 132 25.30 -15.39 12.38
CA ALA A 132 24.07 -15.01 11.70
C ALA A 132 24.37 -14.31 10.36
N GLY A 133 23.52 -14.57 9.36
CA GLY A 133 23.64 -14.11 7.99
C GLY A 133 22.77 -14.96 7.07
N ILE A 134 22.80 -14.72 5.77
CA ILE A 134 22.31 -15.73 4.82
C ILE A 134 23.20 -16.97 4.92
N PHE A 135 24.51 -16.76 4.92
CA PHE A 135 25.51 -17.79 5.26
C PHE A 135 26.05 -17.54 6.66
N GLY A 136 26.24 -18.59 7.44
CA GLY A 136 26.97 -18.51 8.70
C GLY A 136 28.46 -18.39 8.45
N TRP A 137 29.02 -19.36 7.70
CA TRP A 137 30.41 -19.38 7.26
C TRP A 137 30.51 -19.64 5.77
N VAL A 138 31.29 -18.82 5.07
CA VAL A 138 31.74 -19.08 3.71
C VAL A 138 33.27 -19.24 3.77
N ALA A 139 33.76 -20.46 3.46
CA ALA A 139 35.19 -20.74 3.49
C ALA A 139 35.61 -21.40 2.17
N PHE A 140 36.64 -20.84 1.51
CA PHE A 140 37.20 -21.34 0.23
C PHE A 140 36.23 -21.37 -0.96
N GLY A 141 35.00 -20.91 -0.76
CA GLY A 141 33.94 -20.84 -1.76
C GLY A 141 33.73 -19.43 -2.31
N SER A 142 32.60 -19.25 -3.01
CA SER A 142 32.20 -17.93 -3.52
C SER A 142 30.70 -17.67 -3.36
N VAL A 143 30.36 -16.40 -3.12
CA VAL A 143 29.00 -15.89 -3.22
C VAL A 143 29.01 -14.69 -4.17
N GLN A 144 28.19 -14.73 -5.20
CA GLN A 144 28.11 -13.65 -6.16
C GLN A 144 26.67 -13.28 -6.53
N ASN A 145 26.48 -12.04 -7.00
CA ASN A 145 25.21 -11.54 -7.52
C ASN A 145 24.02 -11.76 -6.56
N LEU A 146 24.27 -11.68 -5.25
CA LEU A 146 23.27 -11.86 -4.19
C LEU A 146 22.94 -10.52 -3.54
N HIS A 147 21.66 -10.19 -3.46
CA HIS A 147 21.17 -8.99 -2.79
C HIS A 147 20.34 -9.37 -1.58
N VAL A 148 20.68 -8.84 -0.41
CA VAL A 148 19.95 -9.06 0.85
C VAL A 148 19.25 -7.76 1.24
N LYS A 149 17.96 -7.83 1.53
CA LYS A 149 17.15 -6.66 1.86
C LYS A 149 16.29 -6.91 3.09
N ALA A 150 16.20 -5.90 3.97
CA ALA A 150 15.34 -5.91 5.14
C ALA A 150 15.55 -7.15 6.04
N ALA A 151 16.81 -7.59 6.20
CA ALA A 151 17.16 -8.66 7.12
C ALA A 151 17.25 -8.13 8.56
N ASP A 152 16.85 -8.95 9.54
CA ASP A 152 17.06 -8.69 10.97
C ASP A 152 17.80 -9.88 11.58
N PHE A 153 19.13 -9.76 11.66
CA PHE A 153 20.02 -10.79 12.15
C PHE A 153 20.57 -10.42 13.51
N VAL A 154 20.38 -11.31 14.47
CA VAL A 154 20.89 -11.18 15.82
C VAL A 154 21.67 -12.42 16.19
N ALA A 155 22.91 -12.30 16.63
CA ALA A 155 23.67 -13.39 17.21
C ALA A 155 23.91 -13.12 18.70
N THR A 156 23.52 -14.10 19.52
CA THR A 156 23.71 -14.10 20.98
C THR A 156 24.49 -15.35 21.38
N GLY A 157 25.81 -15.28 21.38
CA GLY A 157 26.66 -16.41 21.80
C GLY A 157 26.80 -16.47 23.34
N LYS A 158 27.01 -17.69 23.88
CA LYS A 158 27.46 -17.87 25.25
C LYS A 158 28.86 -18.45 25.20
N ASN A 159 29.83 -17.83 25.78
CA ASN A 159 31.21 -18.32 26.02
C ASN A 159 32.21 -18.22 24.86
N ASN A 160 31.88 -17.78 23.63
CA ASN A 160 32.84 -17.58 22.55
C ASN A 160 32.36 -16.46 21.59
N TYR A 161 32.83 -16.42 20.37
CA TYR A 161 32.66 -15.36 19.39
C TYR A 161 31.24 -15.27 18.83
N SER A 162 30.83 -14.07 18.51
CA SER A 162 29.56 -13.80 17.84
C SER A 162 29.81 -12.98 16.56
N TYR A 163 29.48 -13.54 15.41
CA TYR A 163 29.73 -12.94 14.11
C TYR A 163 28.43 -12.74 13.33
N VAL A 164 28.13 -11.50 12.94
CA VAL A 164 26.93 -11.15 12.21
C VAL A 164 27.26 -10.38 10.95
N GLY A 165 26.80 -10.88 9.80
CA GLY A 165 26.87 -10.19 8.52
C GLY A 165 25.63 -10.45 7.69
N GLY A 166 25.22 -9.51 6.84
CA GLY A 166 24.05 -9.70 5.99
C GLY A 166 24.25 -10.81 4.97
N ILE A 167 25.45 -10.92 4.39
CA ILE A 167 25.80 -12.04 3.50
C ILE A 167 26.32 -13.21 4.33
N THR A 168 27.33 -13.00 5.17
CA THR A 168 27.93 -14.08 5.94
C THR A 168 28.42 -13.63 7.32
N GLY A 169 28.25 -14.48 8.32
CA GLY A 169 28.88 -14.26 9.62
C GLY A 169 30.40 -14.27 9.50
N VAL A 170 30.98 -15.26 8.81
CA VAL A 170 32.43 -15.43 8.61
C VAL A 170 32.76 -15.63 7.14
N CYS A 171 33.73 -14.85 6.63
CA CYS A 171 34.33 -14.98 5.31
C CYS A 171 35.81 -15.42 5.46
N TYR A 172 36.11 -16.65 5.09
CA TYR A 172 37.46 -17.24 5.26
C TYR A 172 38.05 -17.71 3.92
N GLY A 173 39.03 -16.99 3.39
CA GLY A 173 39.63 -17.29 2.09
C GLY A 173 38.61 -17.37 0.93
N ALA A 174 37.49 -16.69 1.05
CA ALA A 174 36.35 -16.78 0.15
C ALA A 174 36.20 -15.51 -0.71
N SER A 175 35.41 -15.61 -1.75
CA SER A 175 35.12 -14.49 -2.68
C SER A 175 33.67 -14.08 -2.59
N ILE A 176 33.43 -12.79 -2.29
CA ILE A 176 32.10 -12.16 -2.29
C ILE A 176 32.09 -11.09 -3.39
N GLN A 177 31.23 -11.25 -4.42
CA GLN A 177 31.25 -10.35 -5.58
C GLN A 177 29.85 -9.93 -6.02
N ASN A 178 29.69 -8.66 -6.44
CA ASN A 178 28.43 -8.10 -6.92
C ASN A 178 27.27 -8.31 -5.92
N CYS A 179 27.54 -8.20 -4.63
CA CYS A 179 26.57 -8.42 -3.58
C CYS A 179 26.19 -7.11 -2.88
N SER A 180 24.96 -7.03 -2.41
CA SER A 180 24.53 -5.88 -1.59
C SER A 180 23.73 -6.30 -0.37
N VAL A 181 23.80 -5.48 0.68
CA VAL A 181 22.94 -5.58 1.85
C VAL A 181 22.32 -4.21 2.09
N THR A 182 20.99 -4.17 2.12
CA THR A 182 20.24 -2.91 2.25
C THR A 182 19.14 -3.01 3.29
N ASP A 183 18.82 -1.87 3.92
CA ASP A 183 17.65 -1.73 4.82
C ASP A 183 17.63 -2.73 5.99
N SER A 184 18.79 -3.20 6.45
CA SER A 184 18.92 -4.35 7.35
C SER A 184 19.40 -3.95 8.75
N SER A 185 19.03 -4.75 9.74
CA SER A 185 19.43 -4.65 11.14
C SER A 185 20.31 -5.84 11.51
N LEU A 186 21.55 -5.56 11.92
CA LEU A 186 22.59 -6.58 12.13
C LEU A 186 23.20 -6.39 13.52
N LYS A 187 22.94 -7.34 14.43
CA LYS A 187 23.27 -7.20 15.85
C LYS A 187 24.07 -8.37 16.38
N SER A 188 25.28 -8.09 16.84
CA SER A 188 26.11 -9.02 17.62
C SER A 188 26.09 -8.60 19.08
N ILE A 189 25.34 -9.33 19.91
CA ILE A 189 25.06 -8.98 21.30
C ILE A 189 25.61 -10.06 22.21
N ARG A 190 26.58 -9.69 23.07
CA ARG A 190 27.13 -10.62 24.04
C ARG A 190 27.92 -9.95 25.14
N ASP A 191 28.09 -10.64 26.29
CA ASP A 191 28.71 -10.14 27.51
C ASP A 191 30.24 -10.26 27.54
N ASP A 192 30.94 -10.71 26.48
CA ASP A 192 32.40 -10.85 26.43
C ASP A 192 33.05 -10.55 25.05
N ASN A 193 34.37 -10.46 25.05
CA ASN A 193 35.28 -9.66 24.24
C ASN A 193 35.41 -9.91 22.72
N SER A 194 34.53 -10.58 22.00
CA SER A 194 34.77 -10.80 20.55
C SER A 194 33.48 -10.89 19.76
N ASN A 195 32.81 -9.75 19.72
CA ASN A 195 31.54 -9.60 19.04
C ASN A 195 31.73 -8.71 17.80
N CYS A 196 31.50 -9.25 16.63
CA CYS A 196 31.71 -8.57 15.37
C CYS A 196 30.42 -8.48 14.57
N ALA A 197 30.06 -7.29 14.17
CA ALA A 197 28.95 -7.06 13.24
C ALA A 197 29.40 -6.20 12.08
N GLY A 198 29.05 -6.59 10.86
CA GLY A 198 29.25 -5.81 9.63
C GLY A 198 28.12 -6.02 8.65
N SER A 199 27.87 -5.04 7.77
CA SER A 199 26.76 -5.20 6.81
C SER A 199 26.97 -6.39 5.88
N ILE A 200 28.19 -6.65 5.42
CA ILE A 200 28.49 -7.75 4.50
C ILE A 200 28.97 -8.98 5.28
N ALA A 201 29.95 -8.82 6.15
CA ALA A 201 30.50 -9.91 6.95
C ALA A 201 30.75 -9.50 8.39
N GLY A 202 30.54 -10.38 9.36
CA GLY A 202 30.94 -10.15 10.75
C GLY A 202 32.45 -10.20 10.91
N TYR A 203 33.08 -11.22 10.35
CA TYR A 203 34.53 -11.45 10.40
C TYR A 203 35.07 -11.81 9.02
N SER A 204 36.27 -11.36 8.68
CA SER A 204 36.95 -11.80 7.46
C SER A 204 38.45 -12.06 7.68
N ALA A 205 38.91 -13.20 7.13
CA ALA A 205 40.33 -13.52 6.98
C ALA A 205 40.58 -13.95 5.52
N GLY A 206 41.41 -13.23 4.79
CA GLY A 206 41.74 -13.52 3.39
C GLY A 206 40.55 -13.40 2.42
N GLY A 207 39.49 -12.70 2.78
CA GLY A 207 38.32 -12.50 1.95
C GLY A 207 38.57 -11.53 0.79
N THR A 208 38.03 -11.85 -0.40
CA THR A 208 38.03 -10.93 -1.55
C THR A 208 36.62 -10.38 -1.77
N PHE A 209 36.48 -9.05 -1.64
CA PHE A 209 35.22 -8.35 -1.83
C PHE A 209 35.32 -7.45 -3.07
N LYS A 210 34.45 -7.67 -4.04
CA LYS A 210 34.45 -6.87 -5.27
C LYS A 210 33.04 -6.46 -5.67
N ASN A 211 32.86 -5.18 -6.02
CA ASN A 211 31.58 -4.63 -6.42
C ASN A 211 30.49 -4.94 -5.36
N CYS A 212 30.75 -4.66 -4.09
CA CYS A 212 29.82 -4.93 -3.01
C CYS A 212 29.37 -3.67 -2.31
N ALA A 213 28.11 -3.63 -1.89
CA ALA A 213 27.45 -2.46 -1.36
C ALA A 213 26.79 -2.71 0.00
N ALA A 214 26.95 -1.76 0.92
CA ALA A 214 26.20 -1.70 2.16
C ALA A 214 25.48 -0.36 2.24
N LYS A 215 24.15 -0.36 2.29
CA LYS A 215 23.38 0.88 2.28
C LYS A 215 22.19 0.82 3.23
N ASN A 216 21.97 1.92 3.98
CA ASN A 216 20.84 2.08 4.88
C ASN A 216 20.72 0.97 5.94
N ASN A 217 21.84 0.46 6.44
CA ASN A 217 21.86 -0.60 7.45
C ASN A 217 22.10 -0.05 8.85
N GLN A 218 21.57 -0.76 9.84
CA GLN A 218 21.84 -0.56 11.25
C GLN A 218 22.74 -1.70 11.75
N VAL A 219 23.99 -1.38 12.06
CA VAL A 219 24.96 -2.34 12.60
C VAL A 219 25.18 -2.05 14.09
N THR A 220 24.95 -3.03 14.93
CA THR A 220 25.18 -2.93 16.38
C THR A 220 26.06 -4.08 16.84
N SER A 221 27.14 -3.75 17.57
CA SER A 221 28.05 -4.75 18.11
C SER A 221 28.45 -4.43 19.54
N MET A 222 28.72 -5.43 20.34
CA MET A 222 29.28 -5.24 21.70
C MET A 222 30.83 -5.21 21.72
N ALA A 223 31.48 -5.15 20.56
CA ALA A 223 32.92 -4.88 20.46
C ALA A 223 33.26 -4.20 19.12
N TYR A 224 33.17 -4.91 17.99
CA TYR A 224 33.67 -4.45 16.70
C TYR A 224 32.52 -4.26 15.71
N GLY A 225 32.13 -3.03 15.50
CA GLY A 225 31.10 -2.65 14.50
C GLY A 225 31.75 -2.06 13.25
N GLY A 226 31.49 -2.62 12.09
CA GLY A 226 31.92 -2.09 10.79
C GLY A 226 30.76 -1.86 9.84
N GLY A 227 30.76 -0.74 9.13
CA GLY A 227 29.76 -0.50 8.11
C GLY A 227 29.75 -1.56 7.02
N PHE A 228 30.89 -2.24 6.79
CA PHE A 228 31.05 -3.32 5.82
C PHE A 228 31.44 -4.64 6.49
N VAL A 229 32.55 -4.67 7.26
CA VAL A 229 33.05 -5.85 7.99
C VAL A 229 33.29 -5.49 9.46
N GLY A 230 32.87 -6.35 10.39
CA GLY A 230 33.09 -6.14 11.82
C GLY A 230 34.56 -6.19 12.20
N GLU A 231 35.26 -7.28 11.87
CA GLU A 231 36.69 -7.47 12.13
C GLU A 231 37.41 -8.06 10.92
N LEU A 232 38.59 -7.51 10.62
CA LEU A 232 39.56 -8.12 9.72
C LEU A 232 40.73 -8.67 10.51
N ALA A 233 41.03 -9.95 10.29
CA ALA A 233 42.21 -10.58 10.85
C ALA A 233 42.95 -11.41 9.81
N ASP A 234 44.24 -11.48 9.96
CA ASP A 234 45.12 -12.38 9.19
C ASP A 234 45.49 -13.54 10.09
N LYS A 235 44.70 -14.62 10.03
CA LYS A 235 45.01 -15.78 10.88
C LYS A 235 46.06 -16.65 10.28
N TYR A 236 47.17 -16.67 10.93
CA TYR A 236 48.44 -17.33 10.72
C TYR A 236 48.45 -18.79 10.27
N ALA A 237 47.33 -19.49 10.29
CA ALA A 237 47.37 -20.94 10.26
C ALA A 237 47.21 -21.58 8.87
N TYR A 238 46.76 -20.84 7.82
CA TYR A 238 46.34 -21.52 6.58
C TYR A 238 46.69 -20.79 5.27
N GLY A 239 47.55 -19.79 5.29
CA GLY A 239 48.03 -19.12 4.05
C GLY A 239 46.99 -18.41 3.23
N VAL A 240 45.89 -17.96 3.84
CA VAL A 240 44.78 -17.25 3.18
C VAL A 240 45.09 -15.78 3.05
N GLY A 241 46.09 -15.27 2.66
CA GLY A 241 46.42 -13.88 2.33
C GLY A 241 45.62 -12.78 3.02
N HIS A 242 45.78 -11.55 2.56
CA HIS A 242 45.06 -10.38 3.09
C HIS A 242 43.65 -10.25 2.49
N SER A 243 42.72 -9.70 3.25
CA SER A 243 41.40 -9.31 2.70
C SER A 243 41.53 -8.09 1.79
N THR A 244 40.84 -8.12 0.66
CA THR A 244 40.91 -7.06 -0.37
C THR A 244 39.51 -6.56 -0.72
N PHE A 245 39.40 -5.24 -0.93
CA PHE A 245 38.14 -4.58 -1.27
C PHE A 245 38.32 -3.74 -2.53
N THR A 246 37.52 -4.00 -3.55
CA THR A 246 37.58 -3.28 -4.81
C THR A 246 36.19 -2.89 -5.28
N ASN A 247 36.00 -1.64 -5.63
CA ASN A 247 34.70 -1.07 -6.03
C ASN A 247 33.61 -1.34 -4.99
N CYS A 248 33.89 -1.14 -3.70
CA CYS A 248 32.95 -1.37 -2.62
C CYS A 248 32.54 -0.04 -1.97
N TYR A 249 31.36 -0.03 -1.35
CA TYR A 249 30.96 1.15 -0.62
C TYR A 249 30.09 0.90 0.60
N VAL A 250 30.07 1.87 1.50
CA VAL A 250 29.14 1.98 2.63
C VAL A 250 28.50 3.35 2.57
N ALA A 251 27.16 3.38 2.56
CA ALA A 251 26.43 4.64 2.54
C ALA A 251 25.17 4.59 3.43
N ASP A 252 24.83 5.73 4.03
CA ASP A 252 23.58 5.90 4.80
C ASP A 252 23.42 4.90 5.97
N CYS A 253 24.52 4.38 6.53
CA CYS A 253 24.51 3.37 7.57
C CYS A 253 24.70 4.00 8.96
N THR A 254 24.17 3.32 9.97
CA THR A 254 24.46 3.60 11.38
C THR A 254 25.27 2.45 11.96
N VAL A 255 26.42 2.74 12.54
CA VAL A 255 27.29 1.76 13.20
C VAL A 255 27.44 2.12 14.65
N THR A 256 26.96 1.27 15.54
CA THR A 256 27.05 1.43 16.98
C THR A 256 27.86 0.29 17.59
N ALA A 257 28.95 0.62 18.24
CA ALA A 257 29.68 -0.33 19.08
C ALA A 257 29.47 0.02 20.55
N THR A 258 29.32 -1.00 21.39
CA THR A 258 29.10 -0.81 22.83
C THR A 258 29.98 -1.81 23.61
N THR A 259 30.32 -1.48 24.86
CA THR A 259 30.87 -2.44 25.80
C THR A 259 30.44 -2.09 27.23
N GLU A 260 30.08 -3.10 27.98
CA GLU A 260 29.79 -3.00 29.42
C GLU A 260 31.01 -3.39 30.26
N ASP A 261 32.01 -3.99 29.64
CA ASP A 261 33.27 -4.38 30.32
C ASP A 261 34.16 -3.15 30.54
N THR A 262 34.71 -3.03 31.75
CA THR A 262 35.61 -1.95 32.14
C THR A 262 36.95 -1.96 31.39
N GLN A 263 37.34 -3.11 30.82
CA GLN A 263 38.54 -3.25 29.97
C GLN A 263 38.14 -3.65 28.51
N GLY A 264 36.86 -3.61 28.20
CA GLY A 264 36.32 -4.00 26.89
C GLY A 264 36.64 -3.01 25.78
N LEU A 265 36.36 -3.43 24.56
CA LEU A 265 36.54 -2.65 23.34
C LEU A 265 35.20 -2.20 22.82
N SER A 266 35.14 -0.96 22.34
CA SER A 266 33.96 -0.42 21.62
C SER A 266 34.45 0.33 20.39
N LEU A 267 34.51 -0.34 19.27
CA LEU A 267 35.21 0.10 18.07
C LEU A 267 34.24 0.16 16.89
N ALA A 268 34.03 1.37 16.37
CA ALA A 268 33.12 1.57 15.25
C ALA A 268 33.86 2.16 14.05
N GLY A 269 33.86 1.44 12.93
CA GLY A 269 34.46 1.90 11.69
C GLY A 269 33.41 2.07 10.57
N GLY A 270 33.59 3.12 9.77
CA GLY A 270 32.71 3.33 8.60
C GLY A 270 32.81 2.19 7.60
N PHE A 271 33.99 1.57 7.49
CA PHE A 271 34.19 0.38 6.66
C PHE A 271 34.42 -0.88 7.51
N VAL A 272 35.42 -0.87 8.39
CA VAL A 272 35.81 -2.01 9.24
C VAL A 272 35.85 -1.58 10.73
N GLY A 273 35.32 -2.41 11.63
CA GLY A 273 35.37 -2.15 13.07
C GLY A 273 36.77 -2.23 13.63
N GLU A 274 37.44 -3.36 13.44
CA GLU A 274 38.86 -3.57 13.85
C GLU A 274 39.67 -4.22 12.73
N ILE A 275 40.90 -3.77 12.60
CA ILE A 275 41.96 -4.43 11.81
C ILE A 275 42.97 -5.04 12.76
N SER A 276 42.99 -6.38 12.80
CA SER A 276 43.79 -7.17 13.74
C SER A 276 45.02 -7.76 13.04
N ALA A 277 46.19 -7.14 13.25
CA ALA A 277 47.50 -7.61 12.80
C ALA A 277 47.64 -7.83 11.27
N CYS A 278 46.83 -7.18 10.45
CA CYS A 278 46.83 -7.31 8.98
C CYS A 278 46.74 -5.93 8.29
N THR A 279 46.81 -5.92 6.95
CA THR A 279 46.60 -4.71 6.17
C THR A 279 45.24 -4.74 5.51
N LEU A 280 44.47 -3.68 5.69
CA LEU A 280 43.25 -3.40 4.93
C LEU A 280 43.64 -2.82 3.55
N TYR A 281 43.37 -3.56 2.49
CA TYR A 281 43.58 -3.08 1.10
C TYR A 281 42.25 -2.65 0.50
N VAL A 282 42.11 -1.35 0.24
CA VAL A 282 40.88 -0.74 -0.29
C VAL A 282 41.19 0.01 -1.59
N ASN A 283 40.53 -0.39 -2.65
CA ASN A 283 40.73 0.21 -3.98
C ASN A 283 39.42 0.63 -4.60
N ASN A 284 39.34 1.87 -5.06
CA ASN A 284 38.17 2.45 -5.74
C ASN A 284 36.88 2.30 -4.92
N CYS A 285 36.92 2.73 -3.65
CA CYS A 285 35.85 2.56 -2.67
C CYS A 285 35.44 3.89 -2.04
N TYR A 286 34.26 3.91 -1.39
CA TYR A 286 33.90 5.07 -0.61
C TYR A 286 33.08 4.76 0.65
N VAL A 287 33.05 5.73 1.58
CA VAL A 287 32.22 5.76 2.78
C VAL A 287 31.50 7.10 2.84
N TYR A 288 30.17 7.09 2.87
CA TYR A 288 29.38 8.31 2.84
C TYR A 288 28.16 8.27 3.77
N ARG A 289 27.95 9.33 4.53
CA ARG A 289 26.84 9.45 5.51
C ARG A 289 26.74 8.24 6.45
N VAL A 290 27.85 7.88 7.08
CA VAL A 290 27.87 6.82 8.08
C VAL A 290 27.93 7.42 9.47
N ALA A 291 26.85 7.22 10.24
CA ALA A 291 26.82 7.65 11.64
C ALA A 291 27.56 6.64 12.52
N LEU A 292 28.66 7.05 13.12
CA LEU A 292 29.49 6.22 13.98
C LEU A 292 29.25 6.58 15.45
N SER A 293 28.98 5.59 16.28
CA SER A 293 28.77 5.75 17.71
C SER A 293 29.47 4.66 18.50
N THR A 294 30.11 5.06 19.61
CA THR A 294 30.74 4.13 20.56
C THR A 294 30.28 4.46 21.98
N VAL A 295 29.94 3.43 22.74
CA VAL A 295 29.55 3.54 24.14
C VAL A 295 30.38 2.58 24.96
N GLY A 296 31.08 3.08 25.97
CA GLY A 296 31.92 2.28 26.85
C GLY A 296 31.95 2.84 28.25
N THR A 297 32.65 2.15 29.13
CA THR A 297 32.92 2.56 30.49
C THR A 297 34.12 3.54 30.54
N ALA A 298 34.39 4.14 31.68
CA ALA A 298 35.49 5.08 31.83
C ALA A 298 36.90 4.51 31.55
N THR A 299 37.04 3.19 31.58
CA THR A 299 38.32 2.48 31.41
C THR A 299 38.34 1.60 30.14
N SER A 300 37.25 1.52 29.39
CA SER A 300 37.20 0.80 28.11
C SER A 300 37.90 1.58 27.01
N THR A 301 38.40 0.88 26.01
CA THR A 301 38.90 1.49 24.76
C THR A 301 37.76 1.77 23.81
N VAL A 302 37.47 3.04 23.57
CA VAL A 302 36.43 3.49 22.64
C VAL A 302 37.09 4.22 21.47
N SER A 303 36.68 3.86 20.23
CA SER A 303 37.28 4.49 19.05
C SER A 303 36.37 4.41 17.82
N THR A 304 36.38 5.51 17.06
CA THR A 304 35.70 5.59 15.77
C THR A 304 36.68 5.94 14.65
N GLY A 305 36.42 5.53 13.42
CA GLY A 305 37.24 5.93 12.28
C GLY A 305 36.53 5.73 10.95
N VAL A 306 36.96 6.48 9.93
CA VAL A 306 36.34 6.45 8.59
C VAL A 306 36.41 5.07 7.95
N LEU A 307 37.63 4.53 7.79
CA LEU A 307 37.82 3.20 7.22
C LEU A 307 37.98 2.12 8.28
N ALA A 308 38.53 2.45 9.44
CA ALA A 308 38.68 1.48 10.52
C ALA A 308 38.43 2.13 11.89
N GLY A 309 37.68 1.46 12.75
CA GLY A 309 37.47 1.87 14.12
C GLY A 309 38.78 1.79 14.94
N HIS A 310 39.57 0.75 14.72
CA HIS A 310 40.83 0.55 15.42
C HIS A 310 41.85 -0.25 14.59
N LEU A 311 43.15 -0.06 14.91
CA LEU A 311 44.27 -0.80 14.34
C LEU A 311 45.01 -1.51 15.47
N TRP A 312 44.87 -2.83 15.57
CA TRP A 312 45.56 -3.63 16.58
C TRP A 312 46.79 -4.32 15.98
N ASN A 313 47.98 -3.91 16.43
CA ASN A 313 49.23 -4.41 15.87
C ASN A 313 49.60 -5.84 16.33
N GLY A 314 49.01 -6.35 17.43
CA GLY A 314 49.38 -7.66 17.99
C GLY A 314 50.85 -7.81 18.32
N SER A 315 51.27 -9.05 18.62
CA SER A 315 52.67 -9.35 18.93
C SER A 315 53.52 -9.64 17.68
N ALA A 316 52.93 -9.85 16.52
CA ALA A 316 53.64 -10.36 15.34
C ALA A 316 53.24 -9.66 14.01
N GLY A 317 52.30 -8.72 14.03
CA GLY A 317 51.81 -8.07 12.83
C GLY A 317 51.74 -6.54 12.93
N ARG A 318 51.61 -5.87 11.79
CA ARG A 318 51.37 -4.43 11.71
C ARG A 318 49.98 -4.24 11.10
N ALA A 319 49.06 -3.71 11.89
CA ALA A 319 47.80 -3.25 11.33
C ALA A 319 48.02 -1.98 10.52
N ALA A 320 47.54 -1.96 9.29
CA ALA A 320 47.69 -0.83 8.38
C ALA A 320 46.48 -0.67 7.46
N ILE A 321 46.33 0.53 6.91
CA ILE A 321 45.34 0.84 5.88
C ILE A 321 46.10 1.26 4.62
N SER A 322 45.80 0.60 3.50
CA SER A 322 46.32 0.93 2.17
C SER A 322 45.16 1.24 1.25
N THR A 323 45.08 2.47 0.77
CA THR A 323 43.98 2.95 -0.06
C THR A 323 44.46 3.42 -1.42
N THR A 324 43.66 3.19 -2.44
CA THR A 324 43.85 3.73 -3.79
C THR A 324 42.50 4.22 -4.32
N ASN A 325 42.42 5.45 -4.77
CA ASN A 325 41.21 6.06 -5.34
C ASN A 325 39.99 5.91 -4.42
N CYS A 326 40.13 6.27 -3.13
CA CYS A 326 39.07 6.15 -2.14
C CYS A 326 38.59 7.52 -1.66
N TYR A 327 37.30 7.58 -1.31
CA TYR A 327 36.64 8.81 -0.91
C TYR A 327 35.78 8.63 0.34
N TYR A 328 35.58 9.71 1.10
CA TYR A 328 34.63 9.70 2.22
C TYR A 328 33.97 11.06 2.42
N GLY A 329 32.81 11.07 3.06
CA GLY A 329 32.08 12.29 3.44
C GLY A 329 31.05 12.03 4.52
N GLU A 330 30.77 13.05 5.33
CA GLU A 330 29.72 13.02 6.36
C GLU A 330 29.78 11.82 7.33
N CYS A 331 30.98 11.44 7.77
CA CYS A 331 31.17 10.33 8.71
C CYS A 331 31.36 10.78 10.19
N GLY A 332 31.30 12.08 10.47
CA GLY A 332 31.50 12.62 11.83
C GLY A 332 32.93 12.49 12.39
N THR A 333 33.83 11.88 11.65
CA THR A 333 35.26 11.73 11.99
C THR A 333 36.12 11.76 10.72
N THR A 334 37.40 12.11 10.87
CA THR A 334 38.41 12.01 9.81
C THR A 334 39.51 11.00 10.18
N GLU A 335 39.39 10.39 11.34
CA GLU A 335 40.37 9.45 11.88
C GLU A 335 40.44 8.17 11.03
N ARG A 336 41.64 7.62 10.86
CA ARG A 336 41.89 6.35 10.17
C ARG A 336 41.26 6.23 8.77
N ALA A 337 41.31 7.35 8.04
CA ALA A 337 40.85 7.39 6.65
C ALA A 337 41.88 6.82 5.65
N GLY A 338 43.12 6.52 6.09
CA GLY A 338 44.23 6.24 5.18
C GLY A 338 44.49 7.44 4.26
N ASP A 339 44.74 7.19 2.98
CA ASP A 339 44.89 8.22 1.94
C ASP A 339 43.56 8.52 1.22
N ALA A 340 42.41 8.11 1.77
CA ALA A 340 41.10 8.42 1.19
C ALA A 340 40.83 9.94 1.26
N ALA A 341 40.35 10.51 0.16
CA ALA A 341 40.09 11.94 0.07
C ALA A 341 38.69 12.30 0.60
N GLN A 342 38.64 13.29 1.48
CA GLN A 342 37.35 13.83 1.92
C GLN A 342 36.65 14.59 0.80
N LYS A 343 35.35 14.40 0.67
CA LYS A 343 34.47 15.04 -0.28
C LYS A 343 33.25 15.62 0.41
N THR A 344 32.66 16.65 -0.20
CA THR A 344 31.44 17.28 0.32
C THR A 344 30.20 16.44 -0.04
N ALA A 345 29.08 16.69 0.62
CA ALA A 345 27.81 16.12 0.25
C ALA A 345 27.45 16.42 -1.22
N GLU A 346 27.68 17.67 -1.64
CA GLU A 346 27.45 18.07 -3.03
C GLU A 346 28.30 17.26 -4.03
N ASP A 347 29.56 16.96 -3.73
CA ASP A 347 30.42 16.13 -4.59
C ASP A 347 29.86 14.70 -4.78
N PHE A 348 29.24 14.15 -3.72
CA PHE A 348 28.58 12.84 -3.79
C PHE A 348 27.28 12.90 -4.58
N GLU A 349 26.48 13.94 -4.41
CA GLU A 349 25.14 14.06 -4.96
C GLU A 349 25.11 14.54 -6.42
N ASN A 350 26.11 15.34 -6.84
CA ASN A 350 26.19 15.89 -8.20
C ASN A 350 26.96 15.02 -9.20
N GLY A 351 27.43 13.84 -8.77
CA GLY A 351 28.16 12.89 -9.64
C GLY A 351 29.66 13.12 -9.73
N THR A 352 30.23 14.10 -9.01
CA THR A 352 31.70 14.32 -8.97
C THR A 352 32.42 13.08 -8.47
N VAL A 353 31.98 12.48 -7.36
CA VAL A 353 32.56 11.26 -6.81
C VAL A 353 32.37 10.07 -7.74
N ALA A 354 31.18 9.90 -8.34
CA ALA A 354 30.93 8.84 -9.32
C ALA A 354 31.91 8.91 -10.50
N LYS A 355 32.14 10.11 -11.02
CA LYS A 355 33.11 10.33 -12.10
C LYS A 355 34.56 10.00 -11.71
N LEU A 356 34.95 10.30 -10.47
CA LEU A 356 36.28 9.96 -9.95
C LEU A 356 36.46 8.44 -9.76
N LEU A 357 35.39 7.73 -9.37
CA LEU A 357 35.36 6.27 -9.22
C LEU A 357 35.27 5.55 -10.60
N GLY A 358 34.92 6.26 -11.65
CA GLY A 358 34.87 5.75 -13.04
C GLY A 358 33.70 4.79 -13.29
N ASP A 359 33.80 3.98 -14.34
CA ASP A 359 32.73 3.11 -14.86
C ASP A 359 32.24 2.02 -13.89
N ALA A 360 32.97 1.83 -12.79
CA ALA A 360 32.53 0.90 -11.73
C ALA A 360 31.29 1.41 -10.98
N PHE A 361 30.98 2.69 -11.06
CA PHE A 361 29.86 3.31 -10.36
C PHE A 361 28.98 4.12 -11.33
N VAL A 362 27.71 4.22 -11.00
CA VAL A 362 26.71 5.02 -11.72
C VAL A 362 26.02 5.99 -10.77
N GLN A 363 25.49 7.10 -11.30
CA GLN A 363 24.80 8.13 -10.54
C GLN A 363 23.36 8.29 -11.03
N HIS A 364 22.40 8.08 -10.12
CA HIS A 364 20.97 8.32 -10.37
C HIS A 364 20.34 9.00 -9.14
N GLY A 365 20.78 10.23 -8.84
CA GLY A 365 20.45 10.94 -7.61
C GLY A 365 21.12 10.33 -6.36
N GLY A 366 21.23 11.09 -5.29
CA GLY A 366 21.91 10.64 -4.06
C GLY A 366 23.39 10.30 -4.29
N SER A 367 23.93 9.32 -3.56
CA SER A 367 25.30 8.86 -3.67
C SER A 367 25.50 7.88 -4.84
N PRO A 368 26.76 7.72 -5.36
CA PRO A 368 27.07 6.73 -6.39
C PRO A 368 26.67 5.31 -5.96
N SER A 369 26.20 4.50 -6.91
CA SER A 369 25.82 3.09 -6.68
C SER A 369 26.47 2.19 -7.72
N LEU A 370 26.51 0.87 -7.43
CA LEU A 370 27.06 -0.09 -8.38
C LEU A 370 26.05 -0.40 -9.48
N PRO A 371 26.48 -0.53 -10.74
CA PRO A 371 25.58 -0.81 -11.86
C PRO A 371 24.77 -2.11 -11.72
N SER A 372 25.34 -3.08 -11.00
CA SER A 372 24.75 -4.42 -10.78
C SER A 372 23.73 -4.50 -9.65
N GLU A 373 23.61 -3.46 -8.81
CA GLU A 373 22.60 -3.44 -7.76
C GLU A 373 21.18 -3.49 -8.33
N PRO A 374 20.21 -4.04 -7.62
CA PRO A 374 18.82 -3.95 -8.03
C PRO A 374 18.37 -2.50 -8.18
N ALA A 375 17.60 -2.21 -9.23
CA ALA A 375 16.99 -0.91 -9.40
C ALA A 375 15.97 -0.62 -8.28
N ASP A 376 15.78 0.65 -7.97
CA ASP A 376 14.77 1.10 -7.01
C ASP A 376 13.39 1.18 -7.67
N TYR A 377 12.50 0.28 -7.28
CA TYR A 377 11.11 0.22 -7.75
C TYR A 377 10.13 0.97 -6.84
N SER A 378 10.58 1.68 -5.83
CA SER A 378 9.70 2.34 -4.85
C SER A 378 8.66 3.26 -5.51
N LYS A 379 9.05 4.03 -6.52
CA LYS A 379 8.14 4.89 -7.30
C LYS A 379 7.12 4.07 -8.11
N VAL A 380 7.55 2.97 -8.71
CA VAL A 380 6.67 2.06 -9.46
C VAL A 380 5.64 1.45 -8.52
N ASP A 381 6.08 0.94 -7.37
CA ASP A 381 5.22 0.32 -6.37
C ASP A 381 4.22 1.32 -5.78
N ALA A 382 4.66 2.55 -5.52
CA ALA A 382 3.78 3.63 -5.08
C ALA A 382 2.72 3.99 -6.15
N ALA A 383 3.11 4.05 -7.43
CA ALA A 383 2.19 4.32 -8.52
C ALA A 383 1.17 3.18 -8.73
N ILE A 384 1.61 1.92 -8.63
CA ILE A 384 0.74 0.74 -8.67
C ILE A 384 -0.23 0.74 -7.48
N ALA A 385 0.26 1.06 -6.27
CA ALA A 385 -0.61 1.15 -5.09
C ALA A 385 -1.69 2.22 -5.26
N LYS A 386 -1.35 3.39 -5.81
CA LYS A 386 -2.32 4.43 -6.17
C LYS A 386 -3.36 3.91 -7.16
N ALA A 387 -2.92 3.22 -8.24
CA ALA A 387 -3.81 2.64 -9.23
C ALA A 387 -4.78 1.62 -8.63
N ASN A 388 -4.29 0.73 -7.76
CA ASN A 388 -5.07 -0.30 -7.11
C ASN A 388 -6.07 0.23 -6.06
N ALA A 389 -5.84 1.43 -5.51
CA ALA A 389 -6.74 2.09 -4.57
C ALA A 389 -7.97 2.71 -5.26
N LEU A 390 -7.95 2.87 -6.58
CA LEU A 390 -9.04 3.47 -7.34
C LEU A 390 -10.12 2.44 -7.71
N LYS A 391 -11.37 2.89 -7.66
CA LYS A 391 -12.50 2.09 -8.16
C LYS A 391 -12.62 2.29 -9.66
N LYS A 392 -12.26 1.28 -10.44
CA LYS A 392 -12.24 1.33 -11.92
C LYS A 392 -13.58 1.74 -12.51
N ASP A 393 -14.69 1.34 -11.87
CA ASP A 393 -16.05 1.63 -12.34
C ASP A 393 -16.41 3.12 -12.29
N ASP A 394 -15.69 3.94 -11.51
CA ASP A 394 -15.92 5.38 -11.42
C ASP A 394 -15.36 6.15 -12.65
N TYR A 395 -14.54 5.51 -13.48
CA TYR A 395 -13.86 6.14 -14.61
C TYR A 395 -14.41 5.69 -15.97
N LYS A 396 -14.33 6.59 -16.97
CA LYS A 396 -14.80 6.32 -18.33
C LYS A 396 -14.01 5.19 -19.01
N ASP A 397 -12.71 5.22 -18.83
CA ASP A 397 -11.78 4.23 -19.36
C ASP A 397 -10.59 4.09 -18.39
N PHE A 398 -10.29 2.89 -17.95
CA PHE A 398 -9.17 2.55 -17.07
C PHE A 398 -8.08 1.75 -17.80
N SER A 399 -8.27 1.44 -19.09
CA SER A 399 -7.43 0.52 -19.86
C SER A 399 -5.98 0.98 -19.98
N ALA A 400 -5.73 2.30 -20.08
CA ALA A 400 -4.39 2.87 -20.15
C ALA A 400 -3.61 2.63 -18.85
N VAL A 401 -4.27 2.74 -17.69
CA VAL A 401 -3.66 2.45 -16.38
C VAL A 401 -3.34 0.97 -16.26
N ASP A 402 -4.29 0.10 -16.62
CA ASP A 402 -4.06 -1.35 -16.60
C ASP A 402 -2.92 -1.75 -17.54
N ALA A 403 -2.84 -1.16 -18.72
CA ALA A 403 -1.76 -1.41 -19.68
C ALA A 403 -0.40 -0.97 -19.12
N ALA A 404 -0.31 0.21 -18.51
CA ALA A 404 0.92 0.72 -17.91
C ALA A 404 1.38 -0.14 -16.73
N VAL A 405 0.46 -0.57 -15.85
CA VAL A 405 0.76 -1.47 -14.74
C VAL A 405 1.25 -2.84 -15.24
N ASN A 406 0.58 -3.41 -16.24
CA ASN A 406 0.96 -4.71 -16.82
C ASN A 406 2.28 -4.67 -17.62
N ALA A 407 2.69 -3.49 -18.08
CA ALA A 407 3.96 -3.29 -18.79
C ALA A 407 5.18 -3.21 -17.86
N VAL A 408 5.00 -3.25 -16.54
CA VAL A 408 6.10 -3.20 -15.59
C VAL A 408 6.95 -4.46 -15.68
N VAL A 409 8.25 -4.27 -15.97
CA VAL A 409 9.25 -5.33 -16.01
C VAL A 409 10.11 -5.24 -14.74
N ARG A 410 10.10 -6.28 -13.94
CA ARG A 410 10.91 -6.42 -12.71
C ARG A 410 12.29 -7.01 -12.99
N GLY A 411 13.19 -6.95 -12.01
CA GLY A 411 14.52 -7.55 -12.09
C GLY A 411 15.56 -6.72 -12.85
N LYS A 412 15.29 -5.44 -13.09
CA LYS A 412 16.28 -4.51 -13.67
C LYS A 412 17.34 -4.13 -12.65
N THR A 413 18.53 -3.81 -13.17
CA THR A 413 19.65 -3.33 -12.37
C THR A 413 19.65 -1.81 -12.24
N PHE A 414 20.42 -1.27 -11.31
CA PHE A 414 20.56 0.17 -11.09
C PHE A 414 21.06 0.92 -12.32
N LYS A 415 21.83 0.27 -13.19
CA LYS A 415 22.21 0.80 -14.50
C LYS A 415 21.00 1.14 -15.38
N GLU A 416 19.87 0.48 -15.14
CA GLU A 416 18.61 0.63 -15.89
C GLU A 416 17.57 1.46 -15.10
N GLN A 417 18.00 2.23 -14.08
CA GLN A 417 17.08 3.00 -13.22
C GLN A 417 16.20 3.96 -14.02
N ASP A 418 16.74 4.61 -15.04
CA ASP A 418 15.97 5.51 -15.91
C ASP A 418 14.77 4.80 -16.56
N ALA A 419 14.96 3.53 -16.96
CA ALA A 419 13.87 2.73 -17.51
C ALA A 419 12.82 2.36 -16.45
N VAL A 420 13.23 2.15 -15.19
CA VAL A 420 12.32 1.90 -14.06
C VAL A 420 11.54 3.18 -13.73
N ASP A 421 12.21 4.33 -13.67
CA ASP A 421 11.56 5.63 -13.43
C ASP A 421 10.57 5.97 -14.57
N ALA A 422 10.89 5.61 -15.81
CA ALA A 422 9.97 5.76 -16.94
C ALA A 422 8.71 4.90 -16.80
N MET A 423 8.79 3.69 -16.24
CA MET A 423 7.62 2.85 -15.95
C MET A 423 6.74 3.48 -14.87
N ALA A 424 7.32 4.01 -13.79
CA ALA A 424 6.58 4.74 -12.76
C ALA A 424 5.83 5.94 -13.37
N LYS A 425 6.56 6.73 -14.17
CA LYS A 425 5.98 7.90 -14.86
C LYS A 425 4.84 7.51 -15.81
N ALA A 426 4.97 6.42 -16.55
CA ALA A 426 3.91 5.95 -17.45
C ALA A 426 2.60 5.63 -16.69
N ILE A 427 2.70 5.01 -15.50
CA ILE A 427 1.54 4.75 -14.65
C ILE A 427 0.96 6.08 -14.12
N GLU A 428 1.80 7.00 -13.66
CA GLU A 428 1.37 8.31 -13.15
C GLU A 428 0.71 9.16 -14.24
N ASP A 429 1.25 9.18 -15.45
CA ASP A 429 0.68 9.88 -16.61
C ASP A 429 -0.70 9.28 -16.98
N ALA A 430 -0.82 7.95 -16.95
CA ALA A 430 -2.08 7.27 -17.21
C ALA A 430 -3.13 7.56 -16.11
N LEU A 431 -2.72 7.62 -14.84
CA LEU A 431 -3.58 8.01 -13.72
C LEU A 431 -4.04 9.46 -13.84
N ALA A 432 -3.15 10.37 -14.23
CA ALA A 432 -3.48 11.78 -14.42
C ALA A 432 -4.45 12.03 -15.60
N ALA A 433 -4.46 11.14 -16.59
CA ALA A 433 -5.35 11.22 -17.74
C ALA A 433 -6.76 10.65 -17.48
N LEU A 434 -7.01 10.04 -16.32
CA LEU A 434 -8.29 9.44 -15.97
C LEU A 434 -9.41 10.48 -15.94
N GLN A 435 -10.55 10.13 -16.52
CA GLN A 435 -11.75 10.95 -16.49
C GLN A 435 -12.86 10.18 -15.76
N TYR A 436 -13.47 10.81 -14.76
CA TYR A 436 -14.62 10.26 -14.08
C TYR A 436 -15.80 10.04 -15.01
N LYS A 437 -16.56 8.98 -14.84
CA LYS A 437 -17.91 8.86 -15.37
C LYS A 437 -18.77 9.95 -14.71
N GLY A 438 -19.59 10.63 -15.53
CA GLY A 438 -20.58 11.55 -14.98
C GLY A 438 -21.72 10.78 -14.30
N ALA A 439 -22.30 11.38 -13.29
CA ALA A 439 -23.52 10.86 -12.68
C ALA A 439 -24.69 10.88 -13.69
N ASP A 440 -25.65 9.99 -13.52
CA ASP A 440 -26.88 9.95 -14.31
C ASP A 440 -27.91 10.96 -13.75
N TYR A 441 -28.27 11.95 -14.58
CA TYR A 441 -29.25 13.00 -14.24
C TYR A 441 -30.66 12.70 -14.77
N SER A 442 -30.92 11.52 -15.33
CA SER A 442 -32.20 11.18 -15.94
C SER A 442 -33.40 11.36 -14.98
N ALA A 443 -33.22 11.00 -13.71
CA ALA A 443 -34.25 11.19 -12.68
C ALA A 443 -34.47 12.68 -12.37
N VAL A 444 -33.41 13.48 -12.30
CA VAL A 444 -33.48 14.94 -12.09
C VAL A 444 -34.21 15.61 -13.26
N ASP A 445 -33.81 15.25 -14.50
CA ASP A 445 -34.43 15.80 -15.72
C ASP A 445 -35.92 15.43 -15.82
N ALA A 446 -36.27 14.18 -15.43
CA ALA A 446 -37.65 13.75 -15.36
C ALA A 446 -38.45 14.50 -14.29
N ALA A 447 -37.88 14.78 -13.12
CA ALA A 447 -38.51 15.55 -12.05
C ALA A 447 -38.74 17.02 -12.46
N ILE A 448 -37.71 17.63 -13.07
CA ILE A 448 -37.83 19.01 -13.62
C ILE A 448 -38.93 19.05 -14.69
N ALA A 449 -38.93 18.09 -15.64
CA ALA A 449 -39.93 18.04 -16.68
C ALA A 449 -41.38 17.83 -16.16
N LYS A 450 -41.54 17.14 -15.01
CA LYS A 450 -42.82 17.06 -14.29
C LYS A 450 -43.18 18.40 -13.67
N ALA A 451 -42.24 19.09 -13.01
CA ALA A 451 -42.46 20.36 -12.38
C ALA A 451 -42.87 21.46 -13.41
N ASP A 452 -42.19 21.45 -14.57
CA ASP A 452 -42.48 22.42 -15.67
C ASP A 452 -43.87 22.26 -16.29
N LYS A 453 -44.48 21.07 -16.17
CA LYS A 453 -45.87 20.82 -16.66
C LYS A 453 -46.94 21.29 -15.69
N LEU A 454 -46.60 21.63 -14.46
CA LEU A 454 -47.56 22.10 -13.49
C LEU A 454 -47.95 23.57 -13.77
N ASN A 455 -49.24 23.84 -13.73
CA ASN A 455 -49.70 25.21 -13.81
C ASN A 455 -49.53 25.92 -12.47
N ARG A 456 -48.54 26.80 -12.37
CA ARG A 456 -48.16 27.52 -11.15
C ARG A 456 -49.29 28.31 -10.53
N ASP A 457 -50.20 28.84 -11.36
CA ASP A 457 -51.30 29.69 -10.91
C ASP A 457 -52.35 28.93 -10.10
N GLU A 458 -52.37 27.61 -10.19
CA GLU A 458 -53.30 26.75 -9.45
C GLU A 458 -52.85 26.46 -8.00
N TYR A 459 -51.60 26.79 -7.64
CA TYR A 459 -51.06 26.49 -6.30
C TYR A 459 -50.89 27.72 -5.43
N LYS A 460 -51.00 27.53 -4.10
CA LYS A 460 -50.86 28.62 -3.12
C LYS A 460 -49.46 29.19 -3.09
N ASP A 461 -48.47 28.31 -3.12
CA ASP A 461 -47.05 28.64 -3.13
C ASP A 461 -46.28 27.58 -3.97
N PHE A 462 -45.51 28.05 -4.91
CA PHE A 462 -44.70 27.24 -5.81
C PHE A 462 -43.19 27.41 -5.55
N SER A 463 -42.82 28.25 -4.59
CA SER A 463 -41.43 28.66 -4.31
C SER A 463 -40.52 27.51 -3.93
N ALA A 464 -41.04 26.52 -3.17
CA ALA A 464 -40.27 25.36 -2.77
C ALA A 464 -39.83 24.48 -3.97
N VAL A 465 -40.70 24.33 -4.98
CA VAL A 465 -40.39 23.62 -6.22
C VAL A 465 -39.32 24.36 -7.02
N GLU A 466 -39.49 25.71 -7.17
CA GLU A 466 -38.49 26.54 -7.86
C GLU A 466 -37.13 26.49 -7.14
N ALA A 467 -37.11 26.56 -5.83
CA ALA A 467 -35.89 26.44 -5.03
C ALA A 467 -35.20 25.11 -5.24
N ALA A 468 -35.95 23.99 -5.22
CA ALA A 468 -35.42 22.66 -5.44
C ALA A 468 -34.85 22.49 -6.86
N VAL A 469 -35.53 23.00 -7.88
CA VAL A 469 -35.05 23.02 -9.28
C VAL A 469 -33.77 23.84 -9.42
N ASN A 470 -33.75 25.06 -8.85
CA ASN A 470 -32.58 25.95 -8.90
C ASN A 470 -31.38 25.44 -8.10
N ALA A 471 -31.59 24.56 -7.12
CA ALA A 471 -30.53 23.92 -6.33
C ALA A 471 -29.83 22.79 -7.06
N VAL A 472 -30.24 22.41 -8.27
CA VAL A 472 -29.62 21.32 -9.04
C VAL A 472 -28.22 21.71 -9.49
N VAL A 473 -27.21 20.96 -9.03
CA VAL A 473 -25.80 21.11 -9.44
C VAL A 473 -25.49 20.03 -10.47
N ARG A 474 -25.08 20.45 -11.67
CA ARG A 474 -24.72 19.57 -12.78
C ARG A 474 -23.22 19.24 -12.78
N GLY A 475 -22.84 18.14 -13.45
CA GLY A 475 -21.43 17.76 -13.68
C GLY A 475 -20.79 16.96 -12.54
N LYS A 476 -21.57 16.42 -11.61
CA LYS A 476 -21.07 15.55 -10.56
C LYS A 476 -20.55 14.21 -11.14
N PRO A 477 -19.47 13.62 -10.55
CA PRO A 477 -19.01 12.29 -10.93
C PRO A 477 -19.99 11.19 -10.49
N LEU A 478 -19.84 9.99 -11.08
CA LEU A 478 -20.67 8.83 -10.74
C LEU A 478 -20.61 8.47 -9.24
N SER A 479 -19.47 8.71 -8.58
CA SER A 479 -19.30 8.48 -7.14
C SER A 479 -20.26 9.33 -6.27
N GLU A 480 -20.83 10.42 -6.83
CA GLU A 480 -21.79 11.31 -6.18
C GLU A 480 -23.23 11.05 -6.69
N GLN A 481 -23.52 9.87 -7.28
CA GLN A 481 -24.86 9.54 -7.79
C GLN A 481 -25.95 9.69 -6.73
N ALA A 482 -25.67 9.28 -5.50
CA ALA A 482 -26.62 9.41 -4.39
C ALA A 482 -27.03 10.87 -4.12
N GLU A 483 -26.13 11.84 -4.32
CA GLU A 483 -26.45 13.27 -4.18
C GLU A 483 -27.30 13.75 -5.35
N VAL A 484 -27.05 13.24 -6.56
CA VAL A 484 -27.87 13.54 -7.74
C VAL A 484 -29.28 12.97 -7.56
N ASP A 485 -29.41 11.75 -7.07
CA ASP A 485 -30.71 11.12 -6.78
C ASP A 485 -31.47 11.89 -5.69
N ALA A 486 -30.75 12.44 -4.69
CA ALA A 486 -31.34 13.30 -3.65
C ALA A 486 -31.88 14.61 -4.22
N MET A 487 -31.25 15.19 -5.26
CA MET A 487 -31.78 16.38 -5.95
C MET A 487 -33.09 16.05 -6.67
N ALA A 488 -33.19 14.92 -7.35
CA ALA A 488 -34.42 14.47 -7.99
C ALA A 488 -35.54 14.31 -6.97
N LYS A 489 -35.22 13.64 -5.85
CA LYS A 489 -36.15 13.43 -4.75
C LYS A 489 -36.62 14.75 -4.11
N ALA A 490 -35.73 15.71 -3.93
CA ALA A 490 -36.07 17.02 -3.38
C ALA A 490 -37.12 17.77 -4.26
N ILE A 491 -36.99 17.67 -5.59
CA ILE A 491 -37.97 18.26 -6.52
C ILE A 491 -39.30 17.49 -6.38
N GLU A 492 -39.28 16.17 -6.32
CA GLU A 492 -40.50 15.36 -6.20
C GLU A 492 -41.21 15.61 -4.85
N ASP A 493 -40.45 15.67 -3.75
CA ASP A 493 -40.98 15.99 -2.42
C ASP A 493 -41.61 17.40 -2.40
N ALA A 494 -40.95 18.40 -3.03
CA ALA A 494 -41.50 19.75 -3.14
C ALA A 494 -42.79 19.78 -3.95
N MET A 495 -42.87 19.06 -5.06
CA MET A 495 -44.10 18.91 -5.85
C MET A 495 -45.22 18.21 -5.05
N ALA A 496 -44.88 17.19 -4.30
CA ALA A 496 -45.85 16.44 -3.47
C ALA A 496 -46.43 17.30 -2.33
N ALA A 497 -45.68 18.31 -1.88
CA ALA A 497 -46.12 19.26 -0.84
C ALA A 497 -47.00 20.40 -1.35
N LEU A 498 -47.20 20.52 -2.67
CA LEU A 498 -47.98 21.60 -3.25
C LEU A 498 -49.45 21.54 -2.80
N GLN A 499 -50.00 22.73 -2.49
CA GLN A 499 -51.40 22.91 -2.13
C GLN A 499 -52.11 23.76 -3.17
N TYR A 500 -53.24 23.25 -3.70
CA TYR A 500 -54.07 24.03 -4.61
C TYR A 500 -54.63 25.30 -3.96
N LYS A 501 -54.70 26.36 -4.72
CA LYS A 501 -55.54 27.51 -4.36
C LYS A 501 -57.00 27.07 -4.34
N GLY A 502 -57.73 27.52 -3.34
CA GLY A 502 -59.17 27.29 -3.31
C GLY A 502 -59.86 28.20 -4.33
N ALA A 503 -60.96 27.70 -4.89
CA ALA A 503 -61.87 28.53 -5.70
C ALA A 503 -62.42 29.69 -4.89
N ASP A 504 -62.70 30.80 -5.59
CA ASP A 504 -63.40 31.98 -4.99
C ASP A 504 -64.89 31.75 -4.91
N TYR A 505 -65.42 31.74 -3.70
CA TYR A 505 -66.84 31.56 -3.40
C TYR A 505 -67.58 32.89 -3.16
N SER A 506 -66.95 34.05 -3.44
CA SER A 506 -67.56 35.36 -3.12
C SER A 506 -68.90 35.57 -3.84
N ALA A 507 -69.01 35.13 -5.11
CA ALA A 507 -70.26 35.19 -5.88
C ALA A 507 -71.34 34.28 -5.29
N VAL A 508 -70.97 33.06 -4.86
CA VAL A 508 -71.86 32.09 -4.21
C VAL A 508 -72.38 32.67 -2.87
N ASP A 509 -71.45 33.22 -2.09
CA ASP A 509 -71.81 33.81 -0.79
C ASP A 509 -72.74 35.05 -0.95
N ALA A 510 -72.51 35.89 -1.99
CA ALA A 510 -73.39 36.99 -2.33
C ALA A 510 -74.75 36.47 -2.79
N ALA A 511 -74.83 35.43 -3.60
CA ALA A 511 -76.09 34.83 -4.04
C ALA A 511 -76.88 34.23 -2.89
N ILE A 512 -76.19 33.50 -2.00
CA ILE A 512 -76.80 32.96 -0.74
C ILE A 512 -77.33 34.11 0.13
N ALA A 513 -76.55 35.17 0.29
CA ALA A 513 -76.99 36.36 1.07
C ALA A 513 -78.22 36.99 0.47
N LYS A 514 -78.30 37.14 -0.85
CA LYS A 514 -79.50 37.60 -1.57
C LYS A 514 -80.71 36.71 -1.30
N ALA A 515 -80.49 35.33 -1.41
CA ALA A 515 -81.54 34.36 -1.15
C ALA A 515 -82.10 34.46 0.28
N LYS A 516 -81.19 34.62 1.26
CA LYS A 516 -81.53 34.77 2.68
C LYS A 516 -82.23 36.08 3.02
N ALA A 517 -82.02 37.10 2.26
CA ALA A 517 -82.68 38.40 2.47
C ALA A 517 -84.11 38.42 1.96
N LEU A 518 -84.55 37.48 1.19
CA LEU A 518 -85.89 37.33 0.68
C LEU A 518 -86.83 36.76 1.74
N ASN A 519 -88.01 37.37 1.85
CA ASN A 519 -89.06 36.84 2.71
C ASN A 519 -89.82 35.72 1.97
N LYS A 520 -89.60 34.48 2.38
CA LYS A 520 -90.15 33.28 1.74
C LYS A 520 -91.67 33.27 1.64
N ASP A 521 -92.33 33.87 2.62
CA ASP A 521 -93.78 33.89 2.72
C ASP A 521 -94.44 34.79 1.63
N GLU A 522 -93.67 35.65 0.96
CA GLU A 522 -94.09 36.48 -0.14
C GLU A 522 -94.17 35.74 -1.47
N TYR A 523 -93.60 34.56 -1.60
CA TYR A 523 -93.48 33.82 -2.88
C TYR A 523 -94.37 32.57 -2.90
N LYS A 524 -94.82 32.18 -4.13
CA LYS A 524 -95.65 30.99 -4.33
C LYS A 524 -94.95 29.71 -4.00
N ASP A 525 -93.73 29.56 -4.46
CA ASP A 525 -92.84 28.43 -4.22
C ASP A 525 -91.42 28.97 -4.08
N PHE A 526 -90.71 28.60 -2.98
CA PHE A 526 -89.34 28.94 -2.69
C PHE A 526 -88.38 27.78 -2.74
N SER A 527 -88.93 26.58 -3.06
CA SER A 527 -88.21 25.32 -2.99
C SER A 527 -87.00 25.23 -3.94
N ALA A 528 -87.07 25.83 -5.11
CA ALA A 528 -86.01 25.89 -6.11
C ALA A 528 -84.77 26.64 -5.57
N VAL A 529 -85.00 27.79 -4.85
CA VAL A 529 -83.95 28.59 -4.25
C VAL A 529 -83.27 27.79 -3.11
N GLU A 530 -84.07 27.17 -2.25
CA GLU A 530 -83.54 26.30 -1.18
C GLU A 530 -82.74 25.11 -1.72
N ALA A 531 -83.21 24.49 -2.78
CA ALA A 531 -82.47 23.39 -3.43
C ALA A 531 -81.14 23.90 -4.03
N ALA A 532 -81.12 25.03 -4.69
CA ALA A 532 -79.87 25.60 -5.25
C ALA A 532 -78.87 25.99 -4.15
N VAL A 533 -79.36 26.60 -3.04
CA VAL A 533 -78.46 26.94 -1.89
C VAL A 533 -77.93 25.67 -1.22
N ASN A 534 -78.72 24.64 -1.07
CA ASN A 534 -78.33 23.37 -0.45
C ASN A 534 -77.41 22.53 -1.38
N ALA A 535 -77.42 22.76 -2.67
CA ALA A 535 -76.57 22.09 -3.66
C ALA A 535 -75.14 22.67 -3.69
N VAL A 536 -74.84 23.71 -2.94
CA VAL A 536 -73.49 24.34 -2.90
C VAL A 536 -72.50 23.40 -2.26
N VAL A 537 -71.47 22.98 -3.04
CA VAL A 537 -70.34 22.19 -2.58
C VAL A 537 -69.14 23.14 -2.36
N ARG A 538 -68.65 23.21 -1.10
CA ARG A 538 -67.50 24.02 -0.70
C ARG A 538 -66.17 23.24 -0.81
N GLY A 539 -65.04 23.98 -0.86
CA GLY A 539 -63.70 23.42 -0.84
C GLY A 539 -63.15 22.97 -2.20
N LYS A 540 -63.76 23.39 -3.29
CA LYS A 540 -63.25 23.10 -4.64
C LYS A 540 -61.93 23.84 -4.91
N PRO A 541 -60.98 23.29 -5.67
CA PRO A 541 -59.77 23.98 -6.10
C PRO A 541 -60.08 25.09 -7.13
N LEU A 542 -59.09 26.00 -7.34
CA LEU A 542 -59.23 27.09 -8.31
C LEU A 542 -59.53 26.61 -9.74
N SER A 543 -58.99 25.43 -10.10
CA SER A 543 -59.27 24.79 -11.41
C SER A 543 -60.75 24.48 -11.66
N GLU A 544 -61.54 24.43 -10.60
CA GLU A 544 -62.99 24.22 -10.66
C GLU A 544 -63.76 25.52 -10.44
N GLN A 545 -63.14 26.71 -10.62
CA GLN A 545 -63.79 28.00 -10.45
C GLN A 545 -65.09 28.12 -11.27
N THR A 546 -65.06 27.67 -12.52
CA THR A 546 -66.24 27.67 -13.40
C THR A 546 -67.44 26.88 -12.80
N ALA A 547 -67.15 25.78 -12.10
CA ALA A 547 -68.21 25.02 -11.41
C ALA A 547 -68.74 25.75 -10.17
N VAL A 548 -67.88 26.52 -9.48
CA VAL A 548 -68.28 27.37 -8.36
C VAL A 548 -69.12 28.57 -8.85
N ASP A 549 -68.70 29.20 -9.95
CA ASP A 549 -69.47 30.30 -10.58
C ASP A 549 -70.85 29.81 -11.06
N ALA A 550 -70.94 28.56 -11.59
CA ALA A 550 -72.21 27.95 -11.95
C ALA A 550 -73.17 27.80 -10.74
N MET A 551 -72.67 27.42 -9.55
CA MET A 551 -73.48 27.33 -8.32
C MET A 551 -74.04 28.72 -7.93
N ALA A 552 -73.25 29.79 -8.08
CA ALA A 552 -73.72 31.13 -7.81
C ALA A 552 -74.87 31.53 -8.81
N LYS A 553 -74.66 31.20 -10.06
CA LYS A 553 -75.63 31.42 -11.12
C LYS A 553 -76.96 30.66 -10.90
N ASP A 554 -76.83 29.35 -10.51
CA ASP A 554 -78.01 28.54 -10.23
C ASP A 554 -78.88 29.11 -9.11
N ILE A 555 -78.22 29.66 -8.06
CA ILE A 555 -78.97 30.38 -7.00
C ILE A 555 -79.61 31.64 -7.55
N GLU A 556 -78.89 32.45 -8.33
CA GLU A 556 -79.41 33.71 -8.91
C GLU A 556 -80.55 33.41 -9.89
N ASP A 557 -80.44 32.40 -10.73
CA ASP A 557 -81.50 32.02 -11.66
C ASP A 557 -82.75 31.50 -10.89
N ALA A 558 -82.56 30.76 -9.81
CA ALA A 558 -83.66 30.35 -8.96
C ALA A 558 -84.36 31.51 -8.25
N ILE A 559 -83.57 32.51 -7.79
CA ILE A 559 -84.15 33.77 -7.25
C ILE A 559 -84.92 34.55 -8.31
N ALA A 560 -84.37 34.64 -9.54
CA ALA A 560 -85.02 35.35 -10.60
C ALA A 560 -86.34 34.70 -11.09
N ALA A 561 -86.48 33.41 -10.91
CA ALA A 561 -87.68 32.65 -11.25
C ALA A 561 -88.80 32.73 -10.17
N LEU A 562 -88.57 33.42 -9.06
CA LEU A 562 -89.58 33.54 -7.98
C LEU A 562 -90.80 34.37 -8.39
N GLU A 563 -91.98 33.76 -8.16
CA GLU A 563 -93.26 34.46 -8.35
C GLU A 563 -93.85 34.89 -7.00
N LYS A 564 -94.22 36.19 -6.82
CA LYS A 564 -94.85 36.64 -5.59
C LYS A 564 -96.30 36.15 -5.46
N LYS A 565 -96.69 35.86 -4.22
CA LYS A 565 -98.07 35.53 -3.89
C LYS A 565 -98.94 36.82 -4.08
N PRO A 566 -100.21 36.67 -4.51
CA PRO A 566 -101.17 37.74 -4.48
C PRO A 566 -101.37 38.26 -3.04
N VAL A 567 -101.39 39.55 -2.84
CA VAL A 567 -101.66 40.15 -1.52
C VAL A 567 -103.14 39.99 -1.19
N GLU A 568 -103.49 39.04 -0.30
CA GLU A 568 -104.82 39.03 0.36
C GLU A 568 -104.85 39.90 1.60
N MET A 569 -105.72 40.96 1.61
CA MET A 569 -105.99 41.74 2.75
C MET A 569 -106.98 41.03 3.62
N THR A 570 -106.56 40.51 4.78
CA THR A 570 -107.49 40.02 5.86
C THR A 570 -107.19 40.73 7.18
N VAL A 571 -108.34 41.24 7.74
CA VAL A 571 -108.49 41.97 8.99
C VAL A 571 -108.15 41.06 10.21
N GLN A 572 -107.58 41.70 11.23
CA GLN A 572 -107.10 41.18 12.53
C GLN A 572 -108.10 40.38 13.36
N LEU A 573 -107.58 39.56 14.24
CA LEU A 573 -107.82 39.57 15.72
C LEU A 573 -106.80 38.62 16.42
N PRO A 574 -106.49 38.88 17.70
CA PRO A 574 -105.24 38.41 18.33
C PRO A 574 -105.48 37.18 19.23
N GLN A 575 -104.47 36.43 19.55
CA GLN A 575 -104.14 35.91 20.87
C GLN A 575 -102.94 34.92 20.93
N THR A 576 -102.04 35.32 21.75
CA THR A 576 -101.37 34.65 22.92
C THR A 576 -100.81 33.26 22.77
N GLY A 577 -99.57 33.16 23.14
CA GLY A 577 -99.01 32.16 24.09
C GLY A 577 -98.17 31.06 23.58
N ASP A 578 -97.02 31.21 23.95
CA ASP A 578 -96.22 30.32 24.81
C ASP A 578 -95.08 29.49 24.16
N ASP A 579 -93.98 29.48 24.87
CA ASP A 579 -92.65 28.99 24.75
C ASP A 579 -92.50 27.51 24.36
N SER A 580 -91.45 27.17 23.67
CA SER A 580 -90.36 26.33 24.20
C SER A 580 -89.40 25.84 23.11
N ASN A 581 -88.17 26.16 23.34
CA ASN A 581 -86.92 25.45 22.99
C ASN A 581 -86.97 24.30 21.96
N LEU A 582 -86.47 24.58 20.73
CA LEU A 582 -86.09 23.56 19.82
C LEU A 582 -84.70 23.81 19.19
N ALA A 583 -83.85 24.54 19.90
CA ALA A 583 -82.52 24.89 19.43
C ALA A 583 -81.40 23.92 19.95
N LEU A 584 -81.78 22.85 20.68
CA LEU A 584 -80.76 22.00 21.31
C LEU A 584 -80.63 20.58 20.73
N TRP A 585 -81.33 20.22 19.66
CA TRP A 585 -81.28 18.87 19.10
C TRP A 585 -80.67 18.74 17.69
N MET A 586 -80.23 19.83 17.11
CA MET A 586 -79.58 19.80 15.77
C MET A 586 -78.06 19.86 15.80
N ALA A 587 -77.45 19.90 16.99
CA ALA A 587 -75.99 19.95 17.15
C ALA A 587 -75.31 18.56 17.38
N LEU A 588 -76.06 17.46 17.42
CA LEU A 588 -75.55 16.15 17.82
C LEU A 588 -75.50 15.10 16.68
N LEU A 589 -75.77 15.46 15.45
CA LEU A 589 -75.83 14.50 14.33
C LEU A 589 -74.75 14.73 13.23
N LEU A 590 -73.75 15.58 13.49
CA LEU A 590 -72.66 15.82 12.51
C LEU A 590 -71.27 15.27 12.94
N VAL A 591 -71.17 14.44 13.99
CA VAL A 591 -69.89 13.88 14.45
C VAL A 591 -69.70 12.39 14.17
N SER A 592 -70.66 11.70 13.55
CA SER A 592 -70.54 10.22 13.39
C SER A 592 -70.35 9.73 11.94
N GLY A 593 -69.91 10.60 11.02
CA GLY A 593 -69.72 10.22 9.61
C GLY A 593 -68.31 10.08 9.07
N ALA A 594 -67.26 10.21 9.91
CA ALA A 594 -65.86 10.30 9.43
C ALA A 594 -64.95 9.13 9.92
N ALA A 595 -65.46 7.94 10.12
CA ALA A 595 -64.62 6.83 10.55
C ALA A 595 -64.98 5.49 9.90
N ILE A 596 -65.20 5.42 8.59
CA ILE A 596 -65.17 4.12 7.85
C ILE A 596 -64.68 4.38 6.44
N GLY A 597 -63.36 4.31 6.23
CA GLY A 597 -62.78 4.50 4.89
C GLY A 597 -61.29 4.17 4.81
N ALA A 598 -60.71 3.61 5.88
CA ALA A 598 -59.28 3.28 5.87
C ALA A 598 -59.03 1.84 6.30
N MET A 599 -59.61 0.87 5.60
CA MET A 599 -59.22 -0.55 5.64
C MET A 599 -59.78 -1.23 4.41
N MET A 600 -59.01 -1.31 3.35
CA MET A 600 -58.98 -2.41 2.37
C MET A 600 -58.17 -1.97 1.16
N ALA A 601 -56.87 -2.25 1.17
CA ALA A 601 -56.07 -2.69 0.02
C ALA A 601 -54.63 -2.95 0.46
N GLY A 602 -54.44 -3.96 1.26
CA GLY A 602 -53.17 -4.63 1.40
C GLY A 602 -53.24 -5.96 0.69
N LYS A 603 -52.15 -6.32 0.03
CA LYS A 603 -51.84 -7.65 -0.53
C LYS A 603 -52.16 -7.93 -1.99
N LYS A 604 -51.06 -7.90 -2.80
CA LYS A 604 -50.61 -9.04 -3.65
C LYS A 604 -49.14 -8.76 -3.98
N LYS A 605 -48.19 -9.45 -3.34
CA LYS A 605 -47.48 -10.72 -3.68
C LYS A 605 -47.02 -10.82 -5.14
N ASN A 606 -45.69 -10.67 -5.31
CA ASN A 606 -44.71 -11.73 -5.60
C ASN A 606 -44.82 -12.55 -6.89
N TYR A 607 -43.62 -12.83 -7.34
CA TYR A 607 -43.05 -13.79 -8.32
C TYR A 607 -42.83 -13.16 -9.70
N GLY A 608 -41.63 -13.12 -10.18
CA GLY A 608 -40.48 -13.94 -10.31
C GLY A 608 -39.78 -13.70 -11.62
N LYS A 609 -38.62 -13.66 -11.59
CA LYS A 609 -37.47 -14.32 -12.18
C LYS A 609 -36.26 -13.44 -12.12
#